data_d449e5670c10b0a76879706f71f5d839
#
_entry.id   d449e5670c10b0a76879706f71f5d839
#
_cell.length_a   1.000
_cell.length_b   1.000
_cell.length_c   1.000
_cell.angle_alpha   90.00
_cell.angle_beta   90.00
_cell.angle_gamma   90.00
#
_symmetry.space_group_name_H-M   'P 1'
#
loop_
_entity.id
_entity.type
_entity.pdbx_description
1 polymer ?
#
loop_
_entity_poly.entity_id
_entity_poly.type
_entity_poly.pdbx_seq_one_letter_code
_entity_poly.pdbx_strand_id
1 'polypeptide(L)'
;MAGGEQSGRCSRARFLTRLSVGILASAATAVPASGAEPAAGTASSRPWKGRTISKVKRWDVITIGNLSRNRYWGENDAKGVRSAICTCTVVQGEGFRLIVDPSLANAEEMSKELDRRTGLQPRDITAAFITHEHGDHWFGLAHFSEARWLAAPDVAAALNKTNKLPKSVESATDRLFDDLEIIPTPGHTLSHHSMRFDCEGMSVVLAGDSVPTRDFWRERRGYYNCVDFELSAKTMDRIASLADVVVPGHDNYFLNPLK
;
A
#
# COMPACT_ATOMS: atom_id res chain seq x y z
N MET A 1 -35.02 -16.04 -51.17
CA MET A 1 -35.81 -14.90 -50.69
C MET A 1 -35.05 -14.35 -49.51
N ALA A 2 -34.17 -13.38 -49.71
CA ALA A 2 -34.37 -11.95 -49.68
C ALA A 2 -34.82 -11.51 -48.28
N GLY A 3 -34.04 -10.89 -47.57
CA GLY A 3 -33.52 -9.56 -47.26
C GLY A 3 -33.57 -9.38 -45.76
N GLY A 4 -32.88 -8.53 -45.07
CA GLY A 4 -32.22 -7.33 -45.44
C GLY A 4 -31.45 -6.79 -44.20
N GLU A 5 -30.32 -6.23 -44.46
CA GLU A 5 -29.51 -5.43 -43.55
C GLU A 5 -30.26 -4.14 -43.15
N GLN A 6 -30.11 -3.74 -41.87
CA GLN A 6 -30.25 -2.33 -41.50
C GLN A 6 -29.11 -1.90 -40.58
N SER A 7 -28.22 -1.14 -41.17
CA SER A 7 -27.17 -0.35 -40.52
C SER A 7 -27.78 0.88 -39.86
N GLY A 8 -27.67 1.00 -38.53
CA GLY A 8 -27.99 2.19 -37.76
C GLY A 8 -26.74 3.05 -37.50
N ARG A 9 -26.54 4.10 -38.29
CA ARG A 9 -25.56 5.16 -38.02
C ARG A 9 -26.06 6.06 -36.87
N CYS A 10 -25.29 6.13 -35.79
CA CYS A 10 -25.53 7.12 -34.73
C CYS A 10 -24.81 8.43 -35.08
N SER A 11 -25.58 9.47 -35.36
CA SER A 11 -25.10 10.82 -35.70
C SER A 11 -24.76 11.60 -34.43
N ARG A 12 -23.57 12.20 -34.40
CA ARG A 12 -23.14 13.15 -33.38
C ARG A 12 -23.91 14.48 -33.54
N ALA A 13 -24.75 14.82 -32.57
CA ALA A 13 -25.29 16.17 -32.43
C ALA A 13 -24.34 17.02 -31.58
N ARG A 14 -23.78 18.07 -32.17
CA ARG A 14 -23.03 19.12 -31.46
C ARG A 14 -24.03 20.11 -30.88
N PHE A 15 -24.08 20.27 -29.57
CA PHE A 15 -24.75 21.40 -28.92
C PHE A 15 -23.71 22.49 -28.62
N LEU A 16 -23.81 23.58 -29.39
CA LEU A 16 -23.12 24.84 -29.09
C LEU A 16 -24.13 25.75 -28.36
N THR A 17 -23.92 25.94 -27.06
CA THR A 17 -24.65 26.95 -26.29
C THR A 17 -23.77 28.18 -26.13
N ARG A 18 -24.15 29.29 -26.77
CA ARG A 18 -23.56 30.62 -26.58
C ARG A 18 -24.07 31.17 -25.24
N LEU A 19 -23.14 31.44 -24.31
CA LEU A 19 -23.40 32.29 -23.14
C LEU A 19 -22.99 33.74 -23.46
N SER A 20 -23.97 34.63 -23.44
CA SER A 20 -23.76 36.08 -23.51
C SER A 20 -23.34 36.59 -22.15
N VAL A 21 -22.17 37.24 -22.07
CA VAL A 21 -21.68 37.91 -20.86
C VAL A 21 -22.24 39.33 -20.81
N GLY A 22 -23.12 39.57 -19.85
CA GLY A 22 -23.54 40.92 -19.48
C GLY A 22 -22.54 41.55 -18.53
N ILE A 23 -21.96 42.68 -18.95
CA ILE A 23 -21.06 43.50 -18.11
C ILE A 23 -21.93 44.40 -17.24
N LEU A 24 -21.97 44.16 -15.93
CA LEU A 24 -22.46 45.12 -14.94
C LEU A 24 -21.26 45.81 -14.28
N ALA A 25 -21.11 47.09 -14.57
CA ALA A 25 -20.12 47.94 -13.89
C ALA A 25 -20.59 48.27 -12.47
N SER A 26 -19.90 47.81 -11.46
CA SER A 26 -20.09 48.26 -10.07
C SER A 26 -18.92 49.13 -9.65
N ALA A 27 -19.20 50.31 -9.17
CA ALA A 27 -18.24 51.30 -8.65
C ALA A 27 -17.53 50.74 -7.43
N ALA A 28 -16.19 50.69 -7.48
CA ALA A 28 -15.36 50.30 -6.37
C ALA A 28 -15.05 51.54 -5.52
N THR A 29 -15.49 51.54 -4.26
CA THR A 29 -15.00 52.46 -3.22
C THR A 29 -13.66 51.93 -2.70
N ALA A 30 -12.60 52.69 -2.84
CA ALA A 30 -11.27 52.37 -2.36
C ALA A 30 -11.22 52.43 -0.81
N VAL A 31 -10.84 51.30 -0.20
CA VAL A 31 -10.46 51.19 1.20
C VAL A 31 -8.93 51.25 1.26
N PRO A 32 -8.28 52.04 2.12
CA PRO A 32 -6.83 52.08 2.17
C PRO A 32 -6.26 50.78 2.76
N ALA A 33 -5.33 50.19 2.02
CA ALA A 33 -4.59 49.03 2.46
C ALA A 33 -3.58 49.42 3.56
N SER A 34 -3.83 49.02 4.81
CA SER A 34 -2.80 49.01 5.84
C SER A 34 -1.86 47.79 5.55
N GLY A 35 -0.64 48.10 5.12
CA GLY A 35 0.38 47.10 4.91
C GLY A 35 0.82 46.46 6.25
N ALA A 36 0.45 45.20 6.42
CA ALA A 36 1.16 44.26 7.28
C ALA A 36 1.71 43.19 6.37
N GLU A 37 3.01 43.19 6.10
CA GLU A 37 3.71 42.07 5.50
C GLU A 37 3.51 40.83 6.38
N PRO A 38 3.15 39.66 5.82
CA PRO A 38 3.18 38.46 6.62
C PRO A 38 4.64 38.14 6.94
N ALA A 39 4.97 38.13 8.24
CA ALA A 39 6.26 37.66 8.73
C ALA A 39 6.59 36.31 8.07
N ALA A 40 7.73 36.28 7.37
CA ALA A 40 8.30 35.06 6.84
C ALA A 40 8.47 34.06 8.00
N GLY A 41 7.54 33.11 8.08
CA GLY A 41 7.62 31.99 9.00
C GLY A 41 8.92 31.27 8.71
N THR A 42 9.88 31.36 9.61
CA THR A 42 11.11 30.58 9.58
C THR A 42 10.70 29.12 9.56
N ALA A 43 10.83 28.49 8.40
CA ALA A 43 10.75 27.04 8.29
C ALA A 43 11.75 26.48 9.32
N SER A 44 11.25 25.86 10.38
CA SER A 44 12.04 25.17 11.38
C SER A 44 12.81 24.08 10.65
N SER A 45 14.03 24.37 10.23
CA SER A 45 14.98 23.38 9.77
C SER A 45 15.31 22.52 10.98
N ARG A 46 14.57 21.41 11.16
CA ARG A 46 15.00 20.36 12.08
C ARG A 46 16.42 19.97 11.68
N PRO A 47 17.41 20.03 12.58
CA PRO A 47 18.77 19.69 12.22
C PRO A 47 18.77 18.25 11.71
N TRP A 48 19.28 18.06 10.50
CA TRP A 48 19.52 16.77 9.86
C TRP A 48 20.56 16.01 10.72
N LYS A 49 20.10 15.33 11.76
CA LYS A 49 20.96 14.42 12.54
C LYS A 49 21.33 13.29 11.58
N GLY A 50 22.66 13.15 11.34
CA GLY A 50 23.28 12.22 10.40
C GLY A 50 22.52 10.91 10.25
N ARG A 51 21.61 10.83 9.29
CA ARG A 51 20.97 9.58 8.86
C ARG A 51 22.05 8.79 8.13
N THR A 52 22.27 7.58 8.56
CA THR A 52 23.01 6.59 7.80
C THR A 52 22.38 6.54 6.41
N ILE A 53 23.19 6.62 5.34
CA ILE A 53 22.67 6.55 3.97
C ILE A 53 22.01 5.19 3.84
N SER A 54 20.69 5.17 3.64
CA SER A 54 19.94 3.92 3.45
C SER A 54 20.41 3.20 2.18
N LYS A 55 20.59 1.88 2.27
CA LYS A 55 20.89 1.02 1.13
C LYS A 55 19.67 0.81 0.23
N VAL A 56 18.45 1.17 0.72
CA VAL A 56 17.23 1.13 -0.09
C VAL A 56 17.28 2.26 -1.13
N LYS A 57 17.21 1.87 -2.39
CA LYS A 57 17.30 2.80 -3.54
C LYS A 57 15.94 3.13 -4.12
N ARG A 58 14.98 2.18 -4.02
CA ARG A 58 13.68 2.29 -4.66
C ARG A 58 12.69 1.31 -4.02
N TRP A 59 11.43 1.68 -4.03
CA TRP A 59 10.32 0.77 -3.76
C TRP A 59 9.15 1.04 -4.70
N ASP A 60 8.38 0.01 -5.03
CA ASP A 60 7.28 0.06 -5.99
C ASP A 60 6.10 -0.77 -5.50
N VAL A 61 4.88 -0.23 -5.59
CA VAL A 61 3.66 -1.02 -5.40
C VAL A 61 3.38 -1.80 -6.69
N ILE A 62 3.39 -3.12 -6.60
CA ILE A 62 3.17 -4.02 -7.73
C ILE A 62 1.67 -4.25 -7.95
N THR A 63 0.94 -4.51 -6.87
CA THR A 63 -0.50 -4.69 -6.86
C THR A 63 -1.10 -3.79 -5.80
N ILE A 64 -2.11 -3.00 -6.13
CA ILE A 64 -2.94 -2.30 -5.14
C ILE A 64 -4.03 -3.28 -4.73
N GLY A 65 -4.07 -3.61 -3.45
CA GLY A 65 -5.01 -4.56 -2.89
C GLY A 65 -6.45 -4.06 -2.80
N ASN A 66 -7.35 -4.98 -2.52
CA ASN A 66 -8.73 -4.71 -2.15
C ASN A 66 -9.22 -5.68 -1.08
N LEU A 67 -10.05 -5.21 -0.17
CA LEU A 67 -10.74 -6.07 0.81
C LEU A 67 -11.85 -6.89 0.16
N SER A 68 -12.18 -8.04 0.74
CA SER A 68 -13.34 -8.84 0.30
C SER A 68 -14.67 -8.10 0.46
N ARG A 69 -14.72 -7.14 1.36
CA ARG A 69 -15.82 -6.19 1.65
C ARG A 69 -15.26 -4.98 2.38
N ASN A 70 -15.91 -3.82 2.23
CA ASN A 70 -15.50 -2.62 2.94
C ASN A 70 -16.72 -1.85 3.46
N ARG A 71 -16.89 -1.81 4.76
CA ARG A 71 -18.01 -1.12 5.42
C ARG A 71 -18.09 0.37 5.09
N TYR A 72 -16.95 1.02 4.82
CA TYR A 72 -16.88 2.43 4.44
C TYR A 72 -17.34 2.68 3.00
N TRP A 73 -17.50 1.61 2.21
CA TRP A 73 -18.10 1.62 0.87
C TRP A 73 -19.58 1.20 0.89
N GLY A 74 -20.20 1.14 2.09
CA GLY A 74 -21.58 0.71 2.28
C GLY A 74 -21.81 -0.80 2.17
N GLU A 75 -20.74 -1.60 2.21
CA GLU A 75 -20.83 -3.06 2.12
C GLU A 75 -21.02 -3.70 3.52
N ASN A 76 -21.75 -4.81 3.56
CA ASN A 76 -22.06 -5.51 4.80
C ASN A 76 -20.83 -6.30 5.30
N ASP A 77 -20.49 -6.16 6.59
CA ASP A 77 -19.39 -6.89 7.23
C ASP A 77 -19.63 -8.42 7.33
N ALA A 78 -20.87 -8.90 7.18
CA ALA A 78 -21.19 -10.32 7.33
C ALA A 78 -20.82 -11.18 6.10
N LYS A 79 -20.75 -10.60 4.89
CA LYS A 79 -20.56 -11.36 3.65
C LYS A 79 -19.56 -10.67 2.71
N GLY A 80 -18.54 -11.42 2.29
CA GLY A 80 -17.63 -10.98 1.22
C GLY A 80 -18.37 -10.84 -0.11
N VAL A 81 -18.08 -9.78 -0.85
CA VAL A 81 -18.66 -9.48 -2.17
C VAL A 81 -17.67 -9.67 -3.31
N ARG A 82 -16.39 -9.86 -2.99
CA ARG A 82 -15.29 -10.15 -3.92
C ARG A 82 -14.17 -10.93 -3.24
N SER A 83 -13.22 -11.45 -4.03
CA SER A 83 -11.98 -12.03 -3.49
C SER A 83 -11.09 -10.90 -2.94
N ALA A 84 -10.49 -11.10 -1.77
CA ALA A 84 -9.46 -10.22 -1.25
C ALA A 84 -8.17 -10.43 -2.05
N ILE A 85 -7.45 -9.34 -2.29
CA ILE A 85 -6.11 -9.30 -2.86
C ILE A 85 -5.32 -8.31 -2.03
N CYS A 86 -4.14 -8.69 -1.51
CA CYS A 86 -3.35 -7.76 -0.74
C CYS A 86 -2.50 -6.83 -1.63
N THR A 87 -2.05 -5.72 -1.06
CA THR A 87 -1.09 -4.82 -1.68
C THR A 87 0.29 -5.46 -1.65
N CYS A 88 0.84 -5.74 -2.83
CA CYS A 88 2.17 -6.30 -3.01
C CYS A 88 3.18 -5.19 -3.32
N THR A 89 4.35 -5.24 -2.69
CA THR A 89 5.39 -4.22 -2.84
C THR A 89 6.74 -4.87 -3.14
N VAL A 90 7.54 -4.24 -4.00
CA VAL A 90 8.96 -4.58 -4.20
C VAL A 90 9.84 -3.49 -3.60
N VAL A 91 10.84 -3.89 -2.82
CA VAL A 91 11.88 -3.01 -2.26
C VAL A 91 13.23 -3.42 -2.85
N GLN A 92 13.93 -2.46 -3.45
CA GLN A 92 15.21 -2.67 -4.12
C GLN A 92 16.30 -1.89 -3.41
N GLY A 93 17.40 -2.56 -3.14
CA GLY A 93 18.58 -1.97 -2.52
C GLY A 93 19.86 -2.54 -3.06
N GLU A 94 20.96 -2.22 -2.40
CA GLU A 94 22.26 -2.76 -2.79
C GLU A 94 22.36 -4.25 -2.48
N GLY A 95 22.45 -5.06 -3.53
CA GLY A 95 22.56 -6.51 -3.41
C GLY A 95 21.27 -7.27 -3.11
N PHE A 96 20.10 -6.60 -3.08
CA PHE A 96 18.83 -7.29 -2.86
C PHE A 96 17.66 -6.72 -3.68
N ARG A 97 16.71 -7.58 -3.98
CA ARG A 97 15.37 -7.27 -4.49
C ARG A 97 14.37 -8.10 -3.70
N LEU A 98 13.66 -7.44 -2.81
CA LEU A 98 12.70 -8.07 -1.89
C LEU A 98 11.29 -7.81 -2.39
N ILE A 99 10.48 -8.85 -2.52
CA ILE A 99 9.03 -8.73 -2.68
C ILE A 99 8.35 -8.95 -1.33
N VAL A 100 7.37 -8.13 -1.01
CA VAL A 100 6.57 -8.22 0.23
C VAL A 100 5.13 -8.53 -0.14
N ASP A 101 4.58 -9.56 0.47
CA ASP A 101 3.21 -10.04 0.31
C ASP A 101 2.82 -10.27 -1.17
N PRO A 102 3.42 -11.26 -1.87
CA PRO A 102 3.09 -11.57 -3.25
C PRO A 102 1.67 -12.13 -3.37
N SER A 103 0.71 -11.28 -3.74
CA SER A 103 -0.73 -11.52 -3.66
C SER A 103 -1.34 -12.29 -4.84
N LEU A 104 -0.78 -12.11 -6.05
CA LEU A 104 -1.39 -12.67 -7.27
C LEU A 104 -1.07 -14.16 -7.40
N ALA A 105 -2.12 -14.99 -7.35
CA ALA A 105 -2.01 -16.44 -7.52
C ALA A 105 -1.69 -16.86 -8.96
N ASN A 106 -2.05 -16.04 -9.95
CA ASN A 106 -1.74 -16.29 -11.35
C ASN A 106 -0.31 -15.84 -11.67
N ALA A 107 0.53 -16.76 -12.15
CA ALA A 107 1.95 -16.50 -12.41
C ALA A 107 2.18 -15.51 -13.57
N GLU A 108 1.35 -15.56 -14.61
CA GLU A 108 1.45 -14.65 -15.75
C GLU A 108 1.08 -13.22 -15.35
N GLU A 109 -0.01 -13.06 -14.60
CA GLU A 109 -0.42 -11.74 -14.06
C GLU A 109 0.64 -11.16 -13.13
N MET A 110 1.20 -11.96 -12.21
CA MET A 110 2.27 -11.53 -11.31
C MET A 110 3.52 -11.09 -12.10
N SER A 111 3.96 -11.90 -13.07
CA SER A 111 5.12 -11.59 -13.91
C SER A 111 4.90 -10.32 -14.72
N LYS A 112 3.72 -10.15 -15.32
CA LYS A 112 3.34 -8.98 -16.11
C LYS A 112 3.31 -7.70 -15.27
N GLU A 113 2.69 -7.72 -14.08
CA GLU A 113 2.65 -6.55 -13.20
C GLU A 113 4.04 -6.19 -12.65
N LEU A 114 4.84 -7.18 -12.29
CA LEU A 114 6.22 -7.00 -11.85
C LEU A 114 7.07 -6.34 -12.95
N ASP A 115 7.05 -6.88 -14.17
CA ASP A 115 7.79 -6.35 -15.33
C ASP A 115 7.32 -4.93 -15.66
N ARG A 116 6.01 -4.71 -15.77
CA ARG A 116 5.43 -3.41 -16.14
C ARG A 116 5.83 -2.28 -15.19
N ARG A 117 5.98 -2.58 -13.89
CA ARG A 117 6.27 -1.57 -12.86
C ARG A 117 7.76 -1.41 -12.58
N THR A 118 8.53 -2.46 -12.72
CA THR A 118 9.93 -2.48 -12.27
C THR A 118 10.93 -2.89 -13.34
N GLY A 119 10.50 -3.50 -14.43
CA GLY A 119 11.37 -4.15 -15.42
C GLY A 119 11.97 -5.47 -14.93
N LEU A 120 11.54 -6.00 -13.77
CA LEU A 120 12.03 -7.24 -13.19
C LEU A 120 11.17 -8.42 -13.61
N GLN A 121 11.81 -9.60 -13.61
CA GLN A 121 11.16 -10.90 -13.74
C GLN A 121 11.17 -11.63 -12.39
N PRO A 122 10.31 -12.64 -12.16
CA PRO A 122 10.31 -13.38 -10.89
C PRO A 122 11.67 -13.92 -10.47
N ARG A 123 12.50 -14.37 -11.42
CA ARG A 123 13.87 -14.86 -11.18
C ARG A 123 14.84 -13.78 -10.68
N ASP A 124 14.51 -12.50 -10.86
CA ASP A 124 15.36 -11.38 -10.42
C ASP A 124 15.12 -11.03 -8.93
N ILE A 125 14.04 -11.55 -8.35
CA ILE A 125 13.70 -11.36 -6.93
C ILE A 125 14.59 -12.29 -6.09
N THR A 126 15.32 -11.72 -5.15
CA THR A 126 16.29 -12.44 -4.31
C THR A 126 15.70 -12.93 -2.99
N ALA A 127 14.63 -12.28 -2.52
CA ALA A 127 13.90 -12.66 -1.31
C ALA A 127 12.43 -12.28 -1.40
N ALA A 128 11.59 -13.01 -0.65
CA ALA A 128 10.19 -12.66 -0.41
C ALA A 128 9.96 -12.60 1.11
N PHE A 129 9.20 -11.61 1.58
CA PHE A 129 8.80 -11.47 2.98
C PHE A 129 7.27 -11.50 3.10
N ILE A 130 6.76 -12.25 4.08
CA ILE A 130 5.33 -12.38 4.35
C ILE A 130 5.03 -11.75 5.71
N THR A 131 4.09 -10.78 5.73
CA THR A 131 3.73 -10.03 6.94
C THR A 131 2.96 -10.88 7.96
N HIS A 132 2.07 -11.75 7.48
CA HIS A 132 1.27 -12.65 8.32
C HIS A 132 0.72 -13.84 7.51
N GLU A 133 0.07 -14.77 8.18
CA GLU A 133 -0.29 -16.10 7.65
C GLU A 133 -1.54 -16.16 6.76
N HIS A 134 -2.29 -15.08 6.53
CA HIS A 134 -3.48 -15.12 5.68
C HIS A 134 -3.12 -15.35 4.21
N GLY A 135 -3.96 -16.13 3.52
CA GLY A 135 -3.65 -16.70 2.20
C GLY A 135 -3.38 -15.67 1.12
N ASP A 136 -4.15 -14.59 1.09
CA ASP A 136 -4.03 -13.54 0.08
C ASP A 136 -2.70 -12.75 0.15
N HIS A 137 -1.91 -12.91 1.23
CA HIS A 137 -0.57 -12.34 1.36
C HIS A 137 0.53 -13.24 0.79
N TRP A 138 0.24 -14.52 0.51
CA TRP A 138 1.26 -15.44 0.01
C TRP A 138 0.81 -16.35 -1.16
N PHE A 139 -0.36 -16.12 -1.75
CA PHE A 139 -0.83 -16.92 -2.89
C PHE A 139 0.16 -16.98 -4.06
N GLY A 140 0.87 -15.89 -4.33
CA GLY A 140 1.87 -15.80 -5.39
C GLY A 140 3.28 -16.22 -4.99
N LEU A 141 3.51 -16.63 -3.74
CA LEU A 141 4.87 -16.90 -3.22
C LEU A 141 5.62 -17.95 -4.03
N ALA A 142 4.91 -18.98 -4.50
CA ALA A 142 5.50 -20.07 -5.29
C ALA A 142 6.09 -19.62 -6.65
N HIS A 143 5.70 -18.45 -7.17
CA HIS A 143 6.26 -17.91 -8.41
C HIS A 143 7.71 -17.44 -8.26
N PHE A 144 8.17 -17.26 -7.02
CA PHE A 144 9.51 -16.80 -6.64
C PHE A 144 10.33 -17.97 -6.08
N SER A 145 10.39 -19.09 -6.81
CA SER A 145 11.02 -20.34 -6.35
C SER A 145 12.51 -20.18 -6.01
N GLU A 146 13.23 -19.31 -6.69
CA GLU A 146 14.68 -19.08 -6.50
C GLU A 146 14.95 -18.11 -5.34
N ALA A 147 13.96 -17.29 -4.96
CA ALA A 147 14.09 -16.33 -3.87
C ALA A 147 14.11 -17.04 -2.50
N ARG A 148 14.78 -16.48 -1.50
CA ARG A 148 14.60 -16.87 -0.09
C ARG A 148 13.21 -16.47 0.36
N TRP A 149 12.50 -17.34 1.06
CA TRP A 149 11.19 -17.04 1.63
C TRP A 149 11.30 -16.79 3.11
N LEU A 150 10.90 -15.63 3.55
CA LEU A 150 11.16 -15.09 4.89
C LEU A 150 9.86 -14.63 5.54
N ALA A 151 9.73 -14.86 6.82
CA ALA A 151 8.68 -14.28 7.66
C ALA A 151 9.16 -14.21 9.12
N ALA A 152 8.45 -13.47 9.97
CA ALA A 152 8.68 -13.54 11.41
C ALA A 152 8.50 -14.98 11.94
N PRO A 153 9.16 -15.40 13.04
CA PRO A 153 9.21 -16.81 13.45
C PRO A 153 7.84 -17.50 13.55
N ASP A 154 6.87 -16.86 14.19
CA ASP A 154 5.52 -17.43 14.38
C ASP A 154 4.75 -17.52 13.04
N VAL A 155 4.93 -16.55 12.15
CA VAL A 155 4.36 -16.56 10.79
C VAL A 155 4.99 -17.67 9.96
N ALA A 156 6.32 -17.79 9.98
CA ALA A 156 7.04 -18.85 9.28
C ALA A 156 6.57 -20.24 9.76
N ALA A 157 6.45 -20.42 11.09
CA ALA A 157 5.94 -21.66 11.67
C ALA A 157 4.49 -21.97 11.23
N ALA A 158 3.62 -20.96 11.20
CA ALA A 158 2.24 -21.11 10.74
C ALA A 158 2.16 -21.49 9.26
N LEU A 159 2.90 -20.81 8.39
CA LEU A 159 2.96 -21.09 6.95
C LEU A 159 3.50 -22.49 6.66
N ASN A 160 4.56 -22.90 7.31
CA ASN A 160 5.15 -24.23 7.13
C ASN A 160 4.21 -25.37 7.57
N LYS A 161 3.36 -25.15 8.58
CA LYS A 161 2.33 -26.11 9.00
C LYS A 161 1.23 -26.32 7.97
N THR A 162 1.03 -25.40 7.03
CA THR A 162 -0.02 -25.55 6.01
C THR A 162 0.24 -26.69 5.04
N ASN A 163 1.50 -27.07 4.85
CA ASN A 163 1.97 -28.02 3.83
C ASN A 163 1.52 -27.67 2.38
N LYS A 164 1.20 -26.41 2.13
CA LYS A 164 0.75 -25.93 0.82
C LYS A 164 1.89 -25.32 -0.01
N LEU A 165 3.00 -25.02 0.62
CA LEU A 165 4.16 -24.41 -0.02
C LEU A 165 5.15 -25.48 -0.49
N PRO A 166 5.77 -25.33 -1.68
CA PRO A 166 6.74 -26.28 -2.23
C PRO A 166 8.09 -26.29 -1.49
N LYS A 167 8.37 -25.28 -0.68
CA LYS A 167 9.55 -25.21 0.21
C LYS A 167 9.23 -24.45 1.48
N SER A 168 10.10 -24.59 2.47
CA SER A 168 9.93 -23.94 3.78
C SER A 168 10.18 -22.45 3.72
N VAL A 169 9.43 -21.72 4.57
CA VAL A 169 9.66 -20.31 4.90
C VAL A 169 10.65 -20.24 6.04
N GLU A 170 11.72 -19.46 5.86
CA GLU A 170 12.78 -19.24 6.87
C GLU A 170 12.32 -18.19 7.89
N SER A 171 12.71 -18.37 9.15
CA SER A 171 12.48 -17.36 10.19
C SER A 171 13.42 -16.17 10.02
N ALA A 172 12.89 -14.97 10.11
CA ALA A 172 13.65 -13.72 10.10
C ALA A 172 13.24 -12.86 11.29
N THR A 173 14.24 -12.31 12.00
CA THR A 173 14.03 -11.45 13.17
C THR A 173 14.66 -10.10 12.93
N ASP A 174 14.09 -9.08 13.56
CA ASP A 174 14.61 -7.73 13.69
C ASP A 174 14.88 -7.00 12.38
N ARG A 175 15.77 -7.52 11.50
CA ARG A 175 16.24 -6.75 10.34
C ARG A 175 16.67 -7.64 9.18
N LEU A 176 16.35 -7.21 7.95
CA LEU A 176 16.85 -7.79 6.70
C LEU A 176 17.75 -6.79 5.98
N PHE A 177 18.81 -7.29 5.34
CA PHE A 177 19.72 -6.50 4.50
C PHE A 177 20.24 -5.22 5.17
N ASP A 178 20.36 -5.23 6.50
CA ASP A 178 20.77 -4.15 7.41
C ASP A 178 19.80 -2.97 7.52
N ASP A 179 18.97 -2.70 6.51
CA ASP A 179 18.14 -1.48 6.43
C ASP A 179 16.62 -1.73 6.53
N LEU A 180 16.18 -2.98 6.34
CA LEU A 180 14.76 -3.32 6.42
C LEU A 180 14.42 -3.86 7.81
N GLU A 181 13.77 -3.05 8.62
CA GLU A 181 13.40 -3.38 9.99
C GLU A 181 12.06 -4.15 10.00
N ILE A 182 12.07 -5.33 10.65
CA ILE A 182 10.87 -6.12 10.89
C ILE A 182 10.30 -5.70 12.24
N ILE A 183 9.10 -5.12 12.24
CA ILE A 183 8.47 -4.61 13.46
C ILE A 183 7.22 -5.41 13.82
N PRO A 184 7.07 -5.89 15.08
CA PRO A 184 5.84 -6.53 15.53
C PRO A 184 4.67 -5.53 15.45
N THR A 185 3.60 -5.92 14.77
CA THR A 185 2.39 -5.11 14.59
C THR A 185 1.12 -5.95 14.83
N PRO A 186 0.98 -6.52 16.04
CA PRO A 186 -0.10 -7.42 16.37
C PRO A 186 -1.46 -6.70 16.43
N GLY A 187 -2.53 -7.50 16.31
CA GLY A 187 -3.92 -7.05 16.41
C GLY A 187 -4.79 -7.70 15.33
N HIS A 188 -4.44 -7.56 14.05
CA HIS A 188 -5.10 -8.30 12.98
C HIS A 188 -4.89 -9.81 13.15
N THR A 189 -3.64 -10.25 13.22
CA THR A 189 -3.23 -11.50 13.88
C THR A 189 -2.24 -11.19 15.00
N LEU A 190 -2.03 -12.12 15.94
CA LEU A 190 -1.07 -11.91 17.04
C LEU A 190 0.37 -11.99 16.55
N SER A 191 0.61 -12.75 15.49
CA SER A 191 1.92 -12.97 14.84
C SER A 191 2.27 -11.92 13.79
N HIS A 192 1.38 -10.97 13.49
CA HIS A 192 1.56 -9.98 12.41
C HIS A 192 2.82 -9.12 12.61
N HIS A 193 3.59 -8.95 11.52
CA HIS A 193 4.75 -8.06 11.46
C HIS A 193 4.67 -7.17 10.23
N SER A 194 5.03 -5.91 10.40
CA SER A 194 5.21 -4.94 9.31
C SER A 194 6.70 -4.76 8.98
N MET A 195 7.00 -4.19 7.83
CA MET A 195 8.37 -3.85 7.45
C MET A 195 8.54 -2.34 7.38
N ARG A 196 9.60 -1.82 7.98
CA ARG A 196 9.96 -0.40 7.96
C ARG A 196 11.32 -0.20 7.32
N PHE A 197 11.46 0.85 6.52
CA PHE A 197 12.73 1.31 5.96
C PHE A 197 12.70 2.81 5.66
N ASP A 198 13.87 3.38 5.47
CA ASP A 198 14.01 4.77 5.01
C ASP A 198 14.35 4.78 3.51
N CYS A 199 13.67 5.61 2.73
CA CYS A 199 13.93 5.84 1.30
C CYS A 199 13.73 7.31 0.98
N GLU A 200 14.69 7.95 0.30
CA GLU A 200 14.64 9.38 -0.09
C GLU A 200 14.27 10.33 1.06
N GLY A 201 14.76 10.03 2.27
CA GLY A 201 14.53 10.86 3.45
C GLY A 201 13.18 10.64 4.15
N MET A 202 12.32 9.77 3.63
CA MET A 202 11.05 9.40 4.26
C MET A 202 11.13 8.01 4.89
N SER A 203 10.48 7.83 6.03
CA SER A 203 10.27 6.53 6.65
C SER A 203 9.02 5.88 6.08
N VAL A 204 9.18 4.73 5.42
CA VAL A 204 8.11 3.94 4.80
C VAL A 204 7.79 2.76 5.69
N VAL A 205 6.50 2.50 5.94
CA VAL A 205 6.04 1.28 6.61
C VAL A 205 5.11 0.51 5.68
N LEU A 206 5.53 -0.71 5.30
CA LEU A 206 4.67 -1.70 4.66
C LEU A 206 3.88 -2.37 5.78
N ALA A 207 2.65 -1.90 5.98
CA ALA A 207 1.88 -2.19 7.18
C ALA A 207 1.16 -3.54 7.14
N GLY A 208 0.96 -4.14 5.94
CA GLY A 208 0.09 -5.30 5.81
C GLY A 208 -1.29 -5.00 6.43
N ASP A 209 -1.94 -6.02 6.97
CA ASP A 209 -3.30 -5.91 7.53
C ASP A 209 -3.35 -5.29 8.93
N SER A 210 -2.19 -4.91 9.51
CA SER A 210 -2.24 -4.01 10.69
C SER A 210 -2.85 -2.65 10.34
N VAL A 211 -2.84 -2.28 9.05
CA VAL A 211 -3.60 -1.18 8.45
C VAL A 211 -4.34 -1.73 7.23
N PRO A 212 -5.61 -2.14 7.34
CA PRO A 212 -6.32 -2.74 6.21
C PRO A 212 -6.47 -1.80 5.02
N THR A 213 -7.01 -0.59 5.24
CA THR A 213 -7.10 0.50 4.25
C THR A 213 -6.95 1.85 4.93
N ARG A 214 -6.86 2.92 4.13
CA ARG A 214 -6.84 4.30 4.65
C ARG A 214 -8.08 4.65 5.48
N ASP A 215 -9.25 4.11 5.15
CA ASP A 215 -10.47 4.37 5.90
C ASP A 215 -10.42 3.73 7.29
N PHE A 216 -9.97 2.48 7.38
CA PHE A 216 -9.74 1.80 8.65
C PHE A 216 -8.65 2.51 9.50
N TRP A 217 -7.61 3.03 8.86
CA TRP A 217 -6.59 3.86 9.52
C TRP A 217 -7.19 5.12 10.16
N ARG A 218 -8.04 5.86 9.45
CA ARG A 218 -8.69 7.08 9.97
C ARG A 218 -9.55 6.81 11.18
N GLU A 219 -10.25 5.68 11.18
CA GLU A 219 -11.15 5.26 12.24
C GLU A 219 -10.45 4.47 13.36
N ARG A 220 -9.14 4.24 13.26
CA ARG A 220 -8.38 3.42 14.21
C ARG A 220 -8.99 2.06 14.44
N ARG A 221 -9.47 1.42 13.39
CA ARG A 221 -10.26 0.20 13.46
C ARG A 221 -9.59 -0.94 12.70
N GLY A 222 -9.47 -2.11 13.35
CA GLY A 222 -9.09 -3.36 12.68
C GLY A 222 -10.19 -3.86 11.72
N TYR A 223 -9.83 -4.70 10.76
CA TYR A 223 -10.78 -5.34 9.85
C TYR A 223 -11.67 -6.33 10.64
N TYR A 224 -12.81 -6.76 10.07
CA TYR A 224 -13.81 -7.57 10.76
C TYR A 224 -13.28 -8.89 11.35
N ASN A 225 -12.25 -9.49 10.74
CA ASN A 225 -11.59 -10.72 11.21
C ASN A 225 -10.37 -10.46 12.11
N CYS A 226 -10.20 -9.24 12.57
CA CYS A 226 -9.15 -8.87 13.51
C CYS A 226 -9.29 -9.64 14.83
N VAL A 227 -8.19 -10.19 15.32
CA VAL A 227 -8.17 -10.97 16.58
C VAL A 227 -8.38 -10.06 17.79
N ASP A 228 -7.81 -8.85 17.75
CA ASP A 228 -7.90 -7.88 18.83
C ASP A 228 -8.01 -6.45 18.27
N PHE A 229 -9.20 -5.86 18.37
CA PHE A 229 -9.46 -4.51 17.84
C PHE A 229 -8.76 -3.40 18.62
N GLU A 230 -8.63 -3.55 19.94
CA GLU A 230 -7.93 -2.56 20.77
C GLU A 230 -6.45 -2.56 20.49
N LEU A 231 -5.86 -3.74 20.37
CA LEU A 231 -4.47 -3.92 20.02
C LEU A 231 -4.18 -3.42 18.59
N SER A 232 -5.10 -3.64 17.64
CA SER A 232 -5.00 -3.06 16.28
C SER A 232 -4.96 -1.55 16.30
N ALA A 233 -5.81 -0.90 17.11
CA ALA A 233 -5.81 0.55 17.26
C ALA A 233 -4.46 1.06 17.80
N LYS A 234 -3.95 0.45 18.87
CA LYS A 234 -2.63 0.76 19.44
C LYS A 234 -1.49 0.55 18.44
N THR A 235 -1.58 -0.50 17.64
CA THR A 235 -0.62 -0.78 16.57
C THR A 235 -0.64 0.30 15.49
N MET A 236 -1.83 0.76 15.07
CA MET A 236 -1.95 1.89 14.13
C MET A 236 -1.34 3.18 14.71
N ASP A 237 -1.53 3.48 15.99
CA ASP A 237 -0.90 4.62 16.66
C ASP A 237 0.64 4.52 16.67
N ARG A 238 1.17 3.33 16.92
CA ARG A 238 2.60 3.07 16.81
C ARG A 238 3.11 3.28 15.39
N ILE A 239 2.44 2.75 14.36
CA ILE A 239 2.81 2.98 12.96
C ILE A 239 2.76 4.47 12.64
N ALA A 240 1.76 5.21 13.11
CA ALA A 240 1.65 6.65 12.92
C ALA A 240 2.86 7.41 13.48
N SER A 241 3.43 6.97 14.60
CA SER A 241 4.63 7.58 15.17
C SER A 241 5.90 7.29 14.35
N LEU A 242 5.94 6.22 13.59
CA LEU A 242 7.12 5.74 12.86
C LEU A 242 7.14 6.17 11.38
N ALA A 243 5.99 6.13 10.69
CA ALA A 243 5.91 6.24 9.23
C ALA A 243 5.65 7.67 8.75
N ASP A 244 6.37 8.11 7.71
CA ASP A 244 5.97 9.25 6.87
C ASP A 244 5.05 8.78 5.74
N VAL A 245 5.27 7.53 5.26
CA VAL A 245 4.46 6.85 4.25
C VAL A 245 3.96 5.52 4.81
N VAL A 246 2.66 5.26 4.68
CA VAL A 246 2.03 4.00 5.07
C VAL A 246 1.54 3.27 3.83
N VAL A 247 1.93 2.01 3.67
CA VAL A 247 1.41 1.09 2.64
C VAL A 247 0.49 0.10 3.33
N PRO A 248 -0.84 0.22 3.18
CA PRO A 248 -1.82 -0.68 3.79
C PRO A 248 -1.84 -2.05 3.10
N GLY A 249 -2.44 -3.03 3.77
CA GLY A 249 -2.62 -4.38 3.21
C GLY A 249 -3.56 -4.43 2.01
N HIS A 250 -4.58 -3.55 1.93
CA HIS A 250 -5.63 -3.63 0.92
C HIS A 250 -6.01 -2.28 0.32
N ASP A 251 -5.05 -1.37 0.17
CA ASP A 251 -5.25 -0.04 -0.42
C ASP A 251 -3.94 0.48 -1.02
N ASN A 252 -3.99 1.62 -1.70
CA ASN A 252 -2.81 2.34 -2.13
C ASN A 252 -2.09 2.99 -0.94
N TYR A 253 -0.79 3.25 -1.07
CA TYR A 253 -0.05 4.00 -0.06
C TYR A 253 -0.60 5.41 0.14
N PHE A 254 -0.33 5.97 1.30
CA PHE A 254 -0.67 7.35 1.62
C PHE A 254 0.39 8.01 2.53
N LEU A 255 0.50 9.33 2.41
CA LEU A 255 1.30 10.11 3.34
C LEU A 255 0.60 10.20 4.69
N ASN A 256 1.35 10.01 5.76
CA ASN A 256 0.82 10.09 7.10
C ASN A 256 0.45 11.55 7.45
N PRO A 257 -0.84 11.86 7.64
CA PRO A 257 -1.27 13.24 7.90
C PRO A 257 -0.93 13.73 9.31
N LEU A 258 -0.37 12.84 10.17
CA LEU A 258 -0.02 13.14 11.56
C LEU A 258 1.47 13.48 11.74
N LYS A 259 2.23 13.56 10.62
CA LYS A 259 3.66 13.90 10.62
C LYS A 259 4.03 15.13 9.82
#